data_66e136a79e4e1391b6f22b045ad51563
#
_entry.id   66e136a79e4e1391b6f22b045ad51563
#
_cell.length_a   1.000
_cell.length_b   1.000
_cell.length_c   1.000
_cell.angle_alpha   90.00
_cell.angle_beta   90.00
_cell.angle_gamma   90.00
#
_symmetry.space_group_name_H-M   'P 1'
#
loop_
_entity.id
_entity.type
_entity.pdbx_description
1 polymer ?
#
loop_
_entity_poly.entity_id
_entity_poly.type
_entity_poly.pdbx_seq_one_letter_code
_entity_poly.pdbx_strand_id
1 'polypeptide(L)'
;MLDHLYPDDRPFLKYGAIHIGNNNFIGARTLINPGVTIGDNNVVAANSVVTKDIPSNEVLGGIPARFMMTIEDYKNKLIDNKNNFNLEALSKNKEKELKRIYQ
;
A
#
# COMPACT_ATOMS: atom_id res chain seq x y z
N MET A 1 13.05 17.48 -22.01
CA MET A 1 12.12 17.50 -23.06
C MET A 1 10.76 17.96 -22.62
N LEU A 2 10.18 17.24 -21.75
CA LEU A 2 8.92 17.68 -21.23
C LEU A 2 9.04 19.00 -20.52
N ASP A 3 10.16 19.23 -19.91
CA ASP A 3 10.34 20.46 -19.18
C ASP A 3 10.21 21.67 -20.02
N HIS A 4 10.72 21.63 -21.21
CA HIS A 4 10.62 22.81 -22.00
C HIS A 4 9.29 22.89 -22.70
N LEU A 5 8.60 21.79 -22.80
CA LEU A 5 7.24 21.83 -23.26
C LEU A 5 6.37 22.39 -22.19
N TYR A 6 6.73 22.10 -20.95
CA TYR A 6 5.90 22.50 -19.84
C TYR A 6 6.64 23.38 -18.92
N PRO A 7 7.38 24.30 -19.39
CA PRO A 7 8.09 25.14 -18.46
C PRO A 7 7.11 25.75 -17.54
N ASP A 8 6.01 26.04 -18.11
CA ASP A 8 5.00 26.62 -17.32
C ASP A 8 4.08 25.60 -16.85
N ASP A 9 4.37 24.38 -17.15
CA ASP A 9 3.51 23.35 -16.76
C ASP A 9 3.84 22.85 -15.44
N ARG A 10 4.37 23.66 -14.69
CA ARG A 10 4.54 23.35 -13.31
C ARG A 10 3.26 22.91 -12.67
N PRO A 11 2.10 23.40 -13.12
CA PRO A 11 0.85 22.87 -12.60
C PRO A 11 0.76 21.37 -12.76
N PHE A 12 1.29 20.87 -13.86
CA PHE A 12 1.28 19.44 -14.08
C PHE A 12 2.09 18.75 -13.00
N LEU A 13 3.24 19.27 -12.67
CA LEU A 13 4.06 18.68 -11.62
C LEU A 13 3.38 18.78 -10.28
N LYS A 14 2.69 19.88 -10.04
CA LYS A 14 1.97 20.00 -8.79
C LYS A 14 0.94 18.93 -8.62
N TYR A 15 0.19 18.68 -9.67
CA TYR A 15 -0.84 17.67 -9.59
C TYR A 15 -0.26 16.28 -9.57
N GLY A 16 0.96 16.12 -10.02
CA GLY A 16 1.58 14.84 -10.05
C GLY A 16 2.23 14.45 -8.73
N ALA A 17 2.29 15.37 -7.79
CA ALA A 17 2.97 15.09 -6.54
C ALA A 17 2.23 14.02 -5.76
N ILE A 18 2.97 13.07 -5.23
CA ILE A 18 2.44 12.01 -4.39
C ILE A 18 3.06 12.19 -3.02
N HIS A 19 2.21 12.22 -2.00
CA HIS A 19 2.68 12.38 -0.64
C HIS A 19 2.40 11.10 0.14
N ILE A 20 3.44 10.52 0.71
CA ILE A 20 3.31 9.28 1.45
C ILE A 20 3.85 9.54 2.85
N GLY A 21 3.03 9.25 3.85
CA GLY A 21 3.41 9.44 5.23
C GLY A 21 4.39 8.38 5.70
N ASN A 22 4.38 8.12 7.01
CA ASN A 22 5.37 7.27 7.65
C ASN A 22 4.84 5.87 7.89
N ASN A 23 5.78 4.90 7.90
CA ASN A 23 5.47 3.53 8.28
C ASN A 23 4.41 2.88 7.41
N ASN A 24 4.43 3.17 6.12
CA ASN A 24 3.53 2.53 5.18
C ASN A 24 4.24 1.37 4.53
N PHE A 25 3.49 0.31 4.29
CA PHE A 25 3.98 -0.77 3.47
C PHE A 25 3.20 -0.79 2.17
N ILE A 26 3.90 -0.64 1.07
CA ILE A 26 3.26 -0.61 -0.23
C ILE A 26 3.82 -1.77 -1.04
N GLY A 27 2.94 -2.68 -1.40
CA GLY A 27 3.33 -3.88 -2.08
C GLY A 27 3.89 -3.63 -3.46
N ALA A 28 4.60 -4.61 -3.99
CA ALA A 28 5.25 -4.49 -5.28
C ALA A 28 4.24 -4.27 -6.39
N ARG A 29 4.65 -3.54 -7.39
CA ARG A 29 3.84 -3.27 -8.58
C ARG A 29 2.55 -2.51 -8.27
N THR A 30 2.54 -1.79 -7.17
CA THR A 30 1.41 -0.93 -6.85
C THR A 30 1.58 0.38 -7.62
N LEU A 31 0.50 0.82 -8.24
CA LEU A 31 0.50 2.09 -8.92
C LEU A 31 -0.25 3.10 -8.07
N ILE A 32 0.32 4.27 -7.95
CA ILE A 32 -0.32 5.35 -7.18
C ILE A 32 -0.56 6.50 -8.14
N ASN A 33 -1.80 6.91 -8.21
CA ASN A 33 -2.15 8.00 -9.11
C ASN A 33 -1.52 9.31 -8.66
N PRO A 34 -1.18 10.17 -9.60
CA PRO A 34 -0.66 11.48 -9.24
C PRO A 34 -1.64 12.24 -8.35
N GLY A 35 -1.09 12.97 -7.40
CA GLY A 35 -1.90 13.79 -6.53
C GLY A 35 -2.46 13.09 -5.31
N VAL A 36 -2.21 11.78 -5.19
CA VAL A 36 -2.73 11.02 -4.06
C VAL A 36 -1.90 11.28 -2.81
N THR A 37 -2.57 11.36 -1.69
CA THR A 37 -1.92 11.49 -0.38
C THR A 37 -2.21 10.24 0.42
N ILE A 38 -1.17 9.63 0.96
CA ILE A 38 -1.30 8.45 1.79
C ILE A 38 -0.83 8.82 3.19
N GLY A 39 -1.65 8.51 4.19
CA GLY A 39 -1.33 8.83 5.57
C GLY A 39 -0.26 7.90 6.13
N ASP A 40 -0.42 7.53 7.40
CA ASP A 40 0.58 6.74 8.11
C ASP A 40 0.06 5.36 8.43
N ASN A 41 0.99 4.40 8.57
CA ASN A 41 0.68 3.07 9.06
C ASN A 41 -0.35 2.33 8.21
N ASN A 42 -0.18 2.40 6.90
CA ASN A 42 -1.06 1.71 5.97
C ASN A 42 -0.36 0.53 5.34
N VAL A 43 -1.15 -0.44 4.90
CA VAL A 43 -0.65 -1.55 4.11
C VAL A 43 -1.44 -1.58 2.81
N VAL A 44 -0.72 -1.55 1.69
CA VAL A 44 -1.35 -1.62 0.38
C VAL A 44 -0.86 -2.90 -0.28
N ALA A 45 -1.78 -3.75 -0.65
CA ALA A 45 -1.44 -5.05 -1.23
C ALA A 45 -0.76 -4.88 -2.59
N ALA A 46 0.03 -5.87 -2.95
CA ALA A 46 0.73 -5.83 -4.23
C ALA A 46 -0.25 -5.77 -5.39
N ASN A 47 0.19 -5.17 -6.48
CA ASN A 47 -0.58 -5.06 -7.72
C ASN A 47 -1.85 -4.25 -7.56
N SER A 48 -1.88 -3.34 -6.62
CA SER A 48 -3.03 -2.48 -6.41
C SER A 48 -2.87 -1.19 -7.21
N VAL A 49 -3.97 -0.51 -7.44
CA VAL A 49 -3.95 0.79 -8.08
C VAL A 49 -4.65 1.77 -7.16
N VAL A 50 -3.87 2.66 -6.58
CA VAL A 50 -4.39 3.63 -5.61
C VAL A 50 -4.85 4.86 -6.37
N THR A 51 -6.15 5.09 -6.35
CA THR A 51 -6.74 6.19 -7.09
C THR A 51 -7.25 7.32 -6.22
N LYS A 52 -7.30 7.11 -4.91
CA LYS A 52 -7.81 8.11 -3.97
C LYS A 52 -6.90 8.18 -2.77
N ASP A 53 -7.03 9.27 -2.03
CA ASP A 53 -6.25 9.45 -0.82
C ASP A 53 -6.56 8.33 0.16
N ILE A 54 -5.53 7.95 0.90
CA ILE A 54 -5.66 6.91 1.91
C ILE A 54 -5.38 7.56 3.26
N PRO A 55 -6.32 7.48 4.21
CA PRO A 55 -6.05 8.03 5.54
C PRO A 55 -5.00 7.16 6.24
N SER A 56 -5.02 7.09 7.53
CA SER A 56 -4.03 6.33 8.27
C SER A 56 -4.63 5.05 8.81
N ASN A 57 -3.76 4.06 9.07
CA ASN A 57 -4.14 2.84 9.77
C ASN A 57 -5.11 1.96 9.01
N GLU A 58 -4.90 1.84 7.70
CA GLU A 58 -5.78 1.03 6.86
C GLU A 58 -5.01 0.01 6.05
N VAL A 59 -5.70 -1.05 5.69
CA VAL A 59 -5.20 -2.07 4.77
C VAL A 59 -6.09 -2.02 3.54
N LEU A 60 -5.46 -1.85 2.39
CA LEU A 60 -6.19 -1.71 1.14
C LEU A 60 -5.61 -2.63 0.09
N GLY A 61 -6.40 -2.89 -0.94
CA GLY A 61 -5.92 -3.68 -2.06
C GLY A 61 -6.92 -3.65 -3.20
N GLY A 62 -6.44 -4.06 -4.37
CA GLY A 62 -7.29 -4.22 -5.54
C GLY A 62 -7.09 -3.14 -6.57
N ILE A 63 -7.86 -3.25 -7.66
CA ILE A 63 -7.84 -2.32 -8.77
C ILE A 63 -9.26 -1.89 -9.04
N PRO A 64 -9.65 -0.69 -8.61
CA PRO A 64 -8.90 0.24 -7.77
C PRO A 64 -8.81 -0.26 -6.33
N ALA A 65 -7.83 0.23 -5.61
CA ALA A 65 -7.62 -0.18 -4.23
C ALA A 65 -8.82 0.20 -3.38
N ARG A 66 -9.26 -0.74 -2.58
CA ARG A 66 -10.42 -0.54 -1.70
C ARG A 66 -10.03 -0.89 -0.28
N PHE A 67 -10.70 -0.27 0.66
CA PHE A 67 -10.49 -0.57 2.06
C PHE A 67 -10.85 -2.02 2.33
N MET A 68 -9.96 -2.72 3.02
CA MET A 68 -10.19 -4.11 3.37
C MET A 68 -10.40 -4.28 4.87
N MET A 69 -9.55 -3.66 5.66
CA MET A 69 -9.66 -3.76 7.12
C MET A 69 -8.79 -2.68 7.74
N THR A 70 -8.91 -2.51 9.06
CA THR A 70 -8.02 -1.58 9.76
C THR A 70 -6.69 -2.27 9.98
N ILE A 71 -5.66 -1.45 10.21
CA ILE A 71 -4.34 -2.00 10.48
C ILE A 71 -4.35 -2.82 11.76
N GLU A 72 -5.19 -2.44 12.69
CA GLU A 72 -5.31 -3.16 13.95
C GLU A 72 -5.87 -4.55 13.73
N ASP A 73 -6.91 -4.65 12.93
CA ASP A 73 -7.48 -5.95 12.59
C ASP A 73 -6.48 -6.82 11.86
N TYR A 74 -5.71 -6.20 11.00
CA TYR A 74 -4.68 -6.92 10.26
C TYR A 74 -3.65 -7.51 11.22
N LYS A 75 -3.20 -6.72 12.17
CA LYS A 75 -2.24 -7.19 13.16
C LYS A 75 -2.83 -8.32 14.00
N ASN A 76 -4.07 -8.19 14.37
CA ASN A 76 -4.74 -9.22 15.15
C ASN A 76 -4.83 -10.52 14.38
N LYS A 77 -5.11 -10.43 13.10
CA LYS A 77 -5.16 -11.62 12.26
C LYS A 77 -3.81 -12.30 12.18
N LEU A 78 -2.75 -11.54 12.10
CA LEU A 78 -1.41 -12.11 12.07
C LEU A 78 -1.10 -12.82 13.37
N ILE A 79 -1.50 -12.23 14.47
CA ILE A 79 -1.27 -12.82 15.77
C ILE A 79 -2.08 -14.11 15.92
N ASP A 80 -3.34 -14.09 15.53
CA ASP A 80 -4.19 -15.25 15.59
C ASP A 80 -3.62 -16.40 14.77
N ASN A 81 -3.15 -16.08 13.58
CA ASN A 81 -2.56 -17.10 12.73
C ASN A 81 -1.33 -17.70 13.41
N LYS A 82 -0.55 -16.89 14.07
CA LYS A 82 0.61 -17.38 14.79
C LYS A 82 0.21 -18.33 15.91
N ASN A 83 -0.88 -18.02 16.56
CA ASN A 83 -1.33 -18.82 17.68
C ASN A 83 -1.98 -20.13 17.27
N ASN A 84 -2.53 -20.14 16.07
CA ASN A 84 -3.31 -21.28 15.61
C ASN A 84 -2.53 -22.28 14.79
N PHE A 85 -1.32 -21.99 14.43
CA PHE A 85 -0.55 -22.84 13.55
C PHE A 85 0.75 -23.25 14.20
N ASN A 86 1.25 -24.39 13.72
CA ASN A 86 2.58 -24.81 14.07
C ASN A 86 3.55 -23.72 13.63
N LEU A 87 4.40 -23.32 14.53
CA LEU A 87 5.29 -22.21 14.24
C LEU A 87 6.18 -22.45 13.03
N GLU A 88 6.62 -23.67 12.91
CA GLU A 88 7.49 -24.01 11.80
C GLU A 88 6.77 -23.93 10.47
N ALA A 89 5.61 -24.54 10.42
CA ALA A 89 4.80 -24.49 9.22
C ALA A 89 4.40 -23.06 8.92
N LEU A 90 4.10 -22.34 9.96
CA LEU A 90 3.70 -20.96 9.81
C LEU A 90 4.83 -20.13 9.23
N SER A 91 6.04 -20.36 9.66
CA SER A 91 7.18 -19.64 9.13
C SER A 91 7.29 -19.79 7.63
N LYS A 92 7.23 -21.01 7.17
CA LYS A 92 7.34 -21.26 5.75
C LYS A 92 6.19 -20.64 4.98
N ASN A 93 5.01 -20.86 5.50
CA ASN A 93 3.83 -20.32 4.82
C ASN A 93 3.82 -18.82 4.86
N LYS A 94 4.31 -18.27 5.94
CA LYS A 94 4.33 -16.85 6.10
C LYS A 94 5.21 -16.18 5.05
N GLU A 95 6.32 -16.79 4.75
CA GLU A 95 7.18 -16.27 3.70
C GLU A 95 6.47 -16.24 2.37
N LYS A 96 5.79 -17.32 2.05
CA LYS A 96 5.04 -17.38 0.82
C LYS A 96 3.92 -16.37 0.80
N GLU A 97 3.24 -16.25 1.90
CA GLU A 97 2.14 -15.31 1.99
C GLU A 97 2.63 -13.89 1.83
N LEU A 98 3.71 -13.57 2.49
CA LEU A 98 4.27 -12.24 2.37
C LEU A 98 4.67 -11.93 0.94
N LYS A 99 5.24 -12.90 0.26
CA LYS A 99 5.61 -12.70 -1.11
C LYS A 99 4.39 -12.43 -1.97
N ARG A 100 3.33 -13.15 -1.73
CA ARG A 100 2.12 -12.93 -2.50
C ARG A 100 1.50 -11.58 -2.21
N ILE A 101 1.56 -11.18 -0.97
CA ILE A 101 0.98 -9.90 -0.60
C ILE A 101 1.87 -8.75 -1.03
N TYR A 102 3.16 -8.92 -0.89
CA TYR A 102 4.10 -7.84 -1.08
C TYR A 102 4.75 -7.79 -2.46
N GLN A 103 4.51 -8.76 -3.24
CA GLN A 103 5.02 -8.78 -4.58
C GLN A 103 3.92 -8.49 -5.55
#